data_a1989590b0abddb632108d41423c2e43
#
_entry.id   a1989590b0abddb632108d41423c2e43
#
_cell.length_a   1.000
_cell.length_b   1.000
_cell.length_c   1.000
_cell.angle_alpha   90.00
_cell.angle_beta   90.00
_cell.angle_gamma   90.00
#
_symmetry.space_group_name_H-M   'P 1'
#
loop_
_entity.id
_entity.type
_entity.pdbx_description
1 polymer ?
#
loop_
_entity_poly.entity_id
_entity_poly.type
_entity_poly.pdbx_seq_one_letter_code
_entity_poly.pdbx_strand_id
1 'polypeptide(L)'
;MAKLLRLGKKKETSFFVLHLTFCNFAHMMTENPYVKQFPELMAGKTVLYCHGFASSGQSGTVTRLREVMPQAKVVAPDLPIHPEEAIVLLKEVCQKEKPALIIGTSMGGMYAEQLYGFDRICVNPAMEMGETMKAHGMTGTQQFQNPRLDSVQEFYVDKALVKEYKDQSEHRFEGITDEERQRVFGLFGDEDTTVDTFDMFHTHYPNAIHFHGEHRMNDRSFMQSVVPVIRWIDDKQEKRERPIIYIGIETMMDGYQKPASSVQKAIRLLIEHYQVYFVVPCSLYATTESWLTEYINVPAWHHTIFTYRRDLLYGDYLISQQKEGDTMATLLEYGSDTFKTWEDIIEYFARLGGQ
;
A
#
# COMPACT_ATOMS: atom_id res chain seq x y z
N MET A 1 -22.59 -70.13 21.47
CA MET A 1 -21.72 -69.69 20.34
C MET A 1 -22.48 -68.76 19.49
N ALA A 2 -22.18 -67.48 19.51
CA ALA A 2 -22.48 -66.43 18.57
C ALA A 2 -22.64 -65.07 19.31
N LYS A 3 -21.54 -64.49 19.68
CA LYS A 3 -21.46 -63.09 20.09
C LYS A 3 -20.03 -62.62 19.94
N LEU A 4 -19.65 -62.17 18.75
CA LEU A 4 -18.45 -61.36 18.50
C LEU A 4 -18.40 -61.08 16.99
N LEU A 5 -18.98 -59.97 16.58
CA LEU A 5 -18.71 -59.32 15.30
C LEU A 5 -19.69 -58.13 15.08
N ARG A 6 -19.50 -57.08 15.85
CA ARG A 6 -20.07 -55.74 15.54
C ARG A 6 -19.42 -54.66 16.39
N LEU A 7 -18.14 -54.42 16.12
CA LEU A 7 -17.48 -53.19 16.57
C LEU A 7 -16.26 -52.95 15.66
N GLY A 8 -16.45 -52.30 14.56
CA GLY A 8 -15.36 -52.02 13.63
C GLY A 8 -15.71 -51.25 12.35
N LYS A 9 -16.69 -50.36 12.39
CA LYS A 9 -16.97 -49.49 11.20
C LYS A 9 -17.56 -48.11 11.54
N LYS A 10 -17.13 -47.49 12.63
CA LYS A 10 -17.61 -46.12 12.98
C LYS A 10 -16.48 -45.10 13.29
N LYS A 11 -15.21 -45.41 13.04
CA LYS A 11 -14.12 -44.47 13.33
C LYS A 11 -13.40 -43.89 12.10
N GLU A 12 -13.61 -44.42 10.88
CA GLU A 12 -12.89 -43.89 9.70
C GLU A 12 -13.64 -42.75 8.98
N THR A 13 -14.95 -42.70 9.11
CA THR A 13 -15.76 -41.62 8.48
C THR A 13 -15.68 -40.28 9.21
N SER A 14 -15.35 -40.29 10.51
CA SER A 14 -15.23 -39.07 11.28
C SER A 14 -13.91 -38.32 11.05
N PHE A 15 -12.83 -39.03 10.73
CA PHE A 15 -11.52 -38.40 10.46
C PHE A 15 -11.44 -37.78 9.07
N PHE A 16 -12.12 -38.36 8.09
CA PHE A 16 -12.11 -37.83 6.72
C PHE A 16 -13.01 -36.59 6.58
N VAL A 17 -14.13 -36.55 7.29
CA VAL A 17 -15.01 -35.35 7.30
C VAL A 17 -14.37 -34.20 8.06
N LEU A 18 -13.62 -34.47 9.15
CA LEU A 18 -12.90 -33.43 9.89
C LEU A 18 -11.73 -32.85 9.08
N HIS A 19 -11.05 -33.69 8.30
CA HIS A 19 -9.91 -33.23 7.48
C HIS A 19 -10.39 -32.40 6.27
N LEU A 20 -11.51 -32.79 5.63
CA LEU A 20 -12.12 -31.99 4.56
C LEU A 20 -12.73 -30.67 5.06
N THR A 21 -13.27 -30.64 6.28
CA THR A 21 -13.79 -29.39 6.88
C THR A 21 -12.65 -28.45 7.29
N PHE A 22 -11.54 -29.00 7.80
CA PHE A 22 -10.35 -28.18 8.13
C PHE A 22 -9.64 -27.67 6.88
N CYS A 23 -9.53 -28.46 5.81
CA CYS A 23 -8.97 -27.98 4.53
C CYS A 23 -9.86 -26.91 3.88
N ASN A 24 -11.19 -27.06 3.94
CA ASN A 24 -12.10 -26.02 3.42
C ASN A 24 -12.11 -24.76 4.31
N PHE A 25 -11.95 -24.88 5.63
CA PHE A 25 -11.85 -23.72 6.52
C PHE A 25 -10.51 -22.98 6.38
N ALA A 26 -9.41 -23.72 6.21
CA ALA A 26 -8.11 -23.13 5.89
C ALA A 26 -8.10 -22.45 4.52
N HIS A 27 -8.83 -22.99 3.53
CA HIS A 27 -8.95 -22.38 2.19
C HIS A 27 -9.89 -21.16 2.20
N MET A 28 -10.89 -21.12 3.09
CA MET A 28 -11.75 -19.94 3.28
C MET A 28 -11.08 -18.79 4.02
N MET A 29 -9.98 -19.03 4.75
CA MET A 29 -9.24 -17.98 5.47
C MET A 29 -8.08 -17.35 4.66
N THR A 30 -7.83 -17.79 3.43
CA THR A 30 -6.63 -17.39 2.66
C THR A 30 -6.91 -16.52 1.43
N GLU A 31 -8.13 -16.21 1.08
CA GLU A 31 -8.38 -15.23 0.02
C GLU A 31 -8.48 -13.82 0.64
N ASN A 32 -7.33 -13.15 0.76
CA ASN A 32 -7.30 -11.70 0.95
C ASN A 32 -8.02 -11.06 -0.25
N PRO A 33 -9.17 -10.37 -0.06
CA PRO A 33 -9.93 -9.79 -1.15
C PRO A 33 -9.15 -8.75 -1.96
N TYR A 34 -8.00 -8.30 -1.45
CA TYR A 34 -7.13 -7.33 -2.10
C TYR A 34 -6.12 -7.96 -3.08
N VAL A 35 -5.87 -9.26 -3.01
CA VAL A 35 -4.88 -9.98 -3.86
C VAL A 35 -5.22 -9.93 -5.35
N LYS A 36 -6.50 -9.80 -5.69
CA LYS A 36 -6.98 -9.81 -7.08
C LYS A 36 -7.22 -8.41 -7.65
N GLN A 37 -7.00 -7.34 -6.86
CA GLN A 37 -7.38 -6.00 -7.30
C GLN A 37 -6.50 -5.46 -8.43
N PHE A 38 -5.20 -5.77 -8.41
CA PHE A 38 -4.23 -5.31 -9.42
C PHE A 38 -3.30 -6.45 -9.84
N PRO A 39 -3.80 -7.47 -10.57
CA PRO A 39 -3.04 -8.68 -10.88
C PRO A 39 -1.78 -8.42 -11.73
N GLU A 40 -1.77 -7.33 -12.50
CA GLU A 40 -0.66 -6.92 -13.37
C GLU A 40 0.31 -5.94 -12.71
N LEU A 41 0.09 -5.60 -11.42
CA LEU A 41 0.91 -4.61 -10.73
C LEU A 41 2.37 -5.05 -10.69
N MET A 42 3.27 -4.22 -11.23
CA MET A 42 4.71 -4.50 -11.35
C MET A 42 5.05 -5.82 -12.07
N ALA A 43 4.17 -6.29 -12.98
CA ALA A 43 4.36 -7.56 -13.67
C ALA A 43 5.70 -7.62 -14.41
N GLY A 44 6.45 -8.72 -14.20
CA GLY A 44 7.77 -8.94 -14.82
C GLY A 44 8.90 -8.08 -14.24
N LYS A 45 8.63 -7.21 -13.27
CA LYS A 45 9.62 -6.33 -12.63
C LYS A 45 10.13 -6.91 -11.31
N THR A 46 11.29 -6.44 -10.89
CA THR A 46 11.84 -6.75 -9.55
C THR A 46 11.53 -5.61 -8.60
N VAL A 47 11.04 -5.95 -7.41
CA VAL A 47 10.81 -5.02 -6.29
C VAL A 47 11.71 -5.44 -5.14
N LEU A 48 12.56 -4.52 -4.66
CA LEU A 48 13.39 -4.73 -3.48
C LEU A 48 12.67 -4.20 -2.25
N TYR A 49 12.61 -5.00 -1.18
CA TYR A 49 12.08 -4.57 0.10
C TYR A 49 13.16 -4.54 1.17
N CYS A 50 13.29 -3.39 1.83
CA CYS A 50 14.18 -3.15 2.96
C CYS A 50 13.34 -3.15 4.25
N HIS A 51 13.53 -4.16 5.09
CA HIS A 51 12.76 -4.31 6.32
C HIS A 51 13.21 -3.37 7.45
N GLY A 52 12.33 -3.15 8.44
CA GLY A 52 12.62 -2.35 9.62
C GLY A 52 13.48 -3.07 10.65
N PHE A 53 13.86 -2.35 11.73
CA PHE A 53 14.66 -2.87 12.83
C PHE A 53 14.01 -4.11 13.47
N ALA A 54 14.84 -5.09 13.83
CA ALA A 54 14.41 -6.36 14.40
C ALA A 54 13.38 -7.16 13.57
N SER A 55 13.27 -6.89 12.27
CA SER A 55 12.44 -7.62 11.33
C SER A 55 13.29 -8.54 10.42
N SER A 56 12.72 -9.06 9.34
CA SER A 56 13.42 -9.93 8.38
C SER A 56 12.80 -9.87 6.98
N GLY A 57 13.45 -10.53 6.03
CA GLY A 57 12.92 -10.81 4.70
C GLY A 57 11.73 -11.78 4.65
N GLN A 58 11.31 -12.32 5.81
CA GLN A 58 10.15 -13.22 5.97
C GLN A 58 8.99 -12.53 6.71
N SER A 59 9.00 -11.21 6.80
CA SER A 59 7.97 -10.44 7.50
C SER A 59 6.60 -10.49 6.81
N GLY A 60 5.54 -10.19 7.56
CA GLY A 60 4.18 -10.08 7.02
C GLY A 60 4.05 -9.05 5.90
N THR A 61 4.86 -7.98 5.92
CA THR A 61 4.91 -7.00 4.82
C THR A 61 5.42 -7.62 3.52
N VAL A 62 6.43 -8.49 3.58
CA VAL A 62 6.92 -9.21 2.38
C VAL A 62 5.85 -10.15 1.82
N THR A 63 5.14 -10.87 2.70
CA THR A 63 4.01 -11.71 2.28
C THR A 63 2.96 -10.86 1.56
N ARG A 64 2.58 -9.73 2.15
CA ARG A 64 1.60 -8.80 1.58
C ARG A 64 2.05 -8.22 0.24
N LEU A 65 3.32 -7.85 0.09
CA LEU A 65 3.88 -7.39 -1.19
C LEU A 65 3.79 -8.47 -2.27
N ARG A 66 4.11 -9.73 -1.93
CA ARG A 66 3.98 -10.87 -2.87
C ARG A 66 2.53 -11.16 -3.25
N GLU A 67 1.60 -10.95 -2.33
CA GLU A 67 0.18 -11.14 -2.59
C GLU A 67 -0.39 -10.07 -3.53
N VAL A 68 -0.05 -8.79 -3.33
CA VAL A 68 -0.59 -7.69 -4.16
C VAL A 68 0.13 -7.53 -5.49
N MET A 69 1.33 -8.11 -5.65
CA MET A 69 2.13 -8.10 -6.87
C MET A 69 2.50 -9.54 -7.29
N PRO A 70 1.53 -10.40 -7.63
CA PRO A 70 1.77 -11.82 -7.83
C PRO A 70 2.67 -12.15 -9.02
N GLN A 71 2.81 -11.22 -9.97
CA GLN A 71 3.66 -11.37 -11.16
C GLN A 71 4.99 -10.61 -11.05
N ALA A 72 5.26 -9.95 -9.91
CA ALA A 72 6.53 -9.30 -9.64
C ALA A 72 7.50 -10.24 -8.89
N LYS A 73 8.79 -10.03 -9.08
CA LYS A 73 9.83 -10.66 -8.27
C LYS A 73 10.10 -9.80 -7.03
N VAL A 74 9.58 -10.19 -5.87
CA VAL A 74 9.86 -9.50 -4.60
C VAL A 74 11.10 -10.08 -3.95
N VAL A 75 12.17 -9.27 -3.90
CA VAL A 75 13.45 -9.58 -3.25
C VAL A 75 13.47 -8.88 -1.89
N ALA A 76 13.70 -9.63 -0.83
CA ALA A 76 13.73 -9.11 0.54
C ALA A 76 14.83 -9.84 1.32
N PRO A 77 16.07 -9.33 1.31
CA PRO A 77 17.17 -9.92 2.07
C PRO A 77 16.98 -9.71 3.57
N ASP A 78 17.50 -10.63 4.37
CA ASP A 78 17.71 -10.39 5.80
C ASP A 78 18.89 -9.41 5.96
N LEU A 79 18.59 -8.22 6.49
CA LEU A 79 19.60 -7.19 6.65
C LEU A 79 20.52 -7.51 7.84
N PRO A 80 21.85 -7.32 7.71
CA PRO A 80 22.76 -7.31 8.83
C PRO A 80 22.36 -6.29 9.89
N ILE A 81 22.74 -6.55 11.15
CA ILE A 81 22.48 -5.62 12.26
C ILE A 81 23.37 -4.38 12.20
N HIS A 82 24.56 -4.49 11.62
CA HIS A 82 25.49 -3.38 11.40
C HIS A 82 25.08 -2.58 10.16
N PRO A 83 24.82 -1.27 10.29
CA PRO A 83 24.24 -0.49 9.20
C PRO A 83 25.15 -0.34 7.98
N GLU A 84 26.45 -0.30 8.15
CA GLU A 84 27.39 -0.27 7.01
C GLU A 84 27.34 -1.57 6.20
N GLU A 85 27.29 -2.72 6.87
CA GLU A 85 27.14 -4.01 6.18
C GLU A 85 25.79 -4.10 5.48
N ALA A 86 24.73 -3.59 6.10
CA ALA A 86 23.39 -3.58 5.53
C ALA A 86 23.30 -2.73 4.24
N ILE A 87 23.87 -1.53 4.24
CA ILE A 87 23.84 -0.67 3.03
C ILE A 87 24.75 -1.23 1.92
N VAL A 88 25.86 -1.88 2.26
CA VAL A 88 26.72 -2.58 1.28
C VAL A 88 25.94 -3.72 0.63
N LEU A 89 25.33 -4.59 1.43
CA LEU A 89 24.48 -5.69 0.94
C LEU A 89 23.36 -5.17 0.02
N LEU A 90 22.67 -4.11 0.43
CA LEU A 90 21.59 -3.54 -0.38
C LEU A 90 22.07 -2.98 -1.71
N LYS A 91 23.24 -2.32 -1.75
CA LYS A 91 23.87 -1.85 -2.99
C LYS A 91 24.26 -3.02 -3.91
N GLU A 92 24.81 -4.11 -3.38
CA GLU A 92 25.10 -5.32 -4.14
C GLU A 92 23.82 -5.97 -4.71
N VAL A 93 22.76 -6.05 -3.90
CA VAL A 93 21.45 -6.54 -4.36
C VAL A 93 20.90 -5.63 -5.48
N CYS A 94 20.99 -4.31 -5.34
CA CYS A 94 20.57 -3.38 -6.38
C CYS A 94 21.36 -3.57 -7.70
N GLN A 95 22.66 -3.77 -7.63
CA GLN A 95 23.50 -4.01 -8.81
C GLN A 95 23.13 -5.32 -9.51
N LYS A 96 22.88 -6.38 -8.75
CA LYS A 96 22.55 -7.70 -9.24
C LYS A 96 21.13 -7.80 -9.79
N GLU A 97 20.16 -7.35 -9.00
CA GLU A 97 18.72 -7.56 -9.26
C GLU A 97 18.10 -6.43 -10.07
N LYS A 98 18.73 -5.24 -10.11
CA LYS A 98 18.29 -4.04 -10.83
C LYS A 98 16.79 -3.75 -10.59
N PRO A 99 16.38 -3.54 -9.33
CA PRO A 99 14.98 -3.38 -9.00
C PRO A 99 14.37 -2.18 -9.73
N ALA A 100 13.14 -2.35 -10.23
CA ALA A 100 12.36 -1.26 -10.79
C ALA A 100 11.79 -0.35 -9.68
N LEU A 101 11.67 -0.91 -8.45
CA LEU A 101 11.15 -0.19 -7.28
C LEU A 101 11.84 -0.71 -6.02
N ILE A 102 12.18 0.19 -5.11
CA ILE A 102 12.65 -0.13 -3.75
C ILE A 102 11.61 0.38 -2.75
N ILE A 103 11.21 -0.47 -1.81
CA ILE A 103 10.30 -0.11 -0.73
C ILE A 103 11.01 -0.35 0.59
N GLY A 104 11.07 0.66 1.45
CA GLY A 104 11.66 0.54 2.77
C GLY A 104 10.72 1.01 3.86
N THR A 105 10.69 0.29 4.99
CA THR A 105 9.85 0.65 6.14
C THR A 105 10.71 0.94 7.37
N SER A 106 10.44 2.03 8.09
CA SER A 106 11.17 2.41 9.32
C SER A 106 12.69 2.53 9.05
N MET A 107 13.53 1.76 9.74
CA MET A 107 14.97 1.65 9.46
C MET A 107 15.25 1.33 7.98
N GLY A 108 14.47 0.41 7.40
CA GLY A 108 14.57 0.09 5.96
C GLY A 108 14.24 1.27 5.05
N GLY A 109 13.40 2.21 5.51
CA GLY A 109 13.11 3.47 4.83
C GLY A 109 14.31 4.41 4.80
N MET A 110 15.09 4.47 5.89
CA MET A 110 16.37 5.19 5.93
C MET A 110 17.39 4.63 4.93
N TYR A 111 17.48 3.30 4.80
CA TYR A 111 18.35 2.69 3.79
C TYR A 111 17.84 2.91 2.36
N ALA A 112 16.53 2.73 2.15
CA ALA A 112 15.94 2.91 0.82
C ALA A 112 16.16 4.33 0.29
N GLU A 113 16.10 5.34 1.15
CA GLU A 113 16.40 6.73 0.79
C GLU A 113 17.79 6.89 0.20
N GLN A 114 18.81 6.18 0.72
CA GLN A 114 20.22 6.25 0.30
C GLN A 114 20.56 5.39 -0.94
N LEU A 115 19.59 4.66 -1.51
CA LEU A 115 19.76 3.84 -2.72
C LEU A 115 19.38 4.63 -3.97
N TYR A 116 20.26 5.53 -4.39
CA TYR A 116 20.03 6.45 -5.51
C TYR A 116 19.94 5.75 -6.87
N GLY A 117 19.26 6.40 -7.83
CA GLY A 117 19.06 5.90 -9.19
C GLY A 117 17.84 5.00 -9.38
N PHE A 118 17.06 4.76 -8.34
CA PHE A 118 15.87 3.91 -8.37
C PHE A 118 14.61 4.68 -7.92
N ASP A 119 13.43 4.26 -8.40
CA ASP A 119 12.17 4.70 -7.80
C ASP A 119 12.03 4.08 -6.40
N ARG A 120 11.65 4.89 -5.39
CA ARG A 120 11.68 4.48 -3.98
C ARG A 120 10.44 4.91 -3.23
N ILE A 121 9.97 4.05 -2.33
CA ILE A 121 8.93 4.36 -1.36
C ILE A 121 9.50 4.16 0.04
N CYS A 122 9.57 5.22 0.82
CA CYS A 122 10.02 5.22 2.20
C CYS A 122 8.81 5.36 3.12
N VAL A 123 8.46 4.33 3.87
CA VAL A 123 7.28 4.31 4.72
C VAL A 123 7.71 4.48 6.18
N ASN A 124 7.20 5.52 6.82
CA ASN A 124 7.57 5.88 8.20
C ASN A 124 9.10 5.79 8.40
N PRO A 125 9.91 6.42 7.53
CA PRO A 125 11.35 6.21 7.53
C PRO A 125 12.00 6.77 8.80
N ALA A 126 12.74 5.95 9.51
CA ALA A 126 13.50 6.35 10.71
C ALA A 126 14.80 7.06 10.29
N MET A 127 14.67 8.28 9.74
CA MET A 127 15.80 9.05 9.18
C MET A 127 16.90 9.38 10.20
N GLU A 128 16.56 9.30 11.49
CA GLU A 128 17.47 9.48 12.64
C GLU A 128 17.47 8.23 13.51
N MET A 129 17.80 7.06 12.91
CA MET A 129 17.65 5.77 13.57
C MET A 129 18.39 5.69 14.92
N GLY A 130 19.59 6.26 15.03
CA GLY A 130 20.36 6.28 16.29
C GLY A 130 19.64 7.04 17.40
N GLU A 131 18.95 8.11 17.10
CA GLU A 131 18.14 8.87 18.08
C GLU A 131 16.84 8.13 18.40
N THR A 132 16.19 7.54 17.39
CA THR A 132 15.01 6.67 17.58
C THR A 132 15.32 5.52 18.54
N MET A 133 16.47 4.85 18.38
CA MET A 133 16.91 3.76 19.25
C MET A 133 17.05 4.21 20.71
N LYS A 134 17.59 5.41 20.95
CA LYS A 134 17.73 5.98 22.30
C LYS A 134 16.37 6.36 22.90
N ALA A 135 15.55 7.06 22.13
CA ALA A 135 14.24 7.53 22.57
C ALA A 135 13.33 6.37 23.02
N HIS A 136 13.39 5.23 22.31
CA HIS A 136 12.55 4.06 22.57
C HIS A 136 13.25 2.94 23.35
N GLY A 137 14.44 3.22 23.92
CA GLY A 137 15.15 2.24 24.77
C GLY A 137 15.53 0.95 24.05
N MET A 138 15.82 1.00 22.75
CA MET A 138 16.16 -0.18 21.92
C MET A 138 17.60 -0.62 22.16
N THR A 139 18.04 -0.74 23.41
CA THR A 139 19.38 -1.20 23.80
C THR A 139 19.27 -2.52 24.56
N GLY A 140 20.38 -3.27 24.65
CA GLY A 140 20.39 -4.61 25.26
C GLY A 140 20.01 -5.70 24.25
N THR A 141 19.60 -6.86 24.78
CA THR A 141 19.18 -7.99 23.94
C THR A 141 17.84 -7.70 23.27
N GLN A 142 17.80 -7.80 21.96
CA GLN A 142 16.62 -7.64 21.12
C GLN A 142 16.28 -8.97 20.46
N GLN A 143 14.99 -9.23 20.28
CA GLN A 143 14.50 -10.41 19.59
C GLN A 143 14.08 -10.04 18.15
N PHE A 144 14.43 -10.86 17.18
CA PHE A 144 13.84 -10.74 15.84
C PHE A 144 12.36 -11.13 15.89
N GLN A 145 11.51 -10.26 15.34
CA GLN A 145 10.06 -10.42 15.36
C GLN A 145 9.55 -11.43 14.31
N ASN A 146 10.40 -11.77 13.36
CA ASN A 146 10.08 -12.66 12.25
C ASN A 146 11.24 -13.65 12.07
N PRO A 147 10.99 -14.87 11.58
CA PRO A 147 12.04 -15.82 11.25
C PRO A 147 13.04 -15.24 10.26
N ARG A 148 14.31 -15.59 10.42
CA ARG A 148 15.39 -15.24 9.48
C ARG A 148 15.91 -16.49 8.80
N LEU A 149 16.47 -16.34 7.61
CA LEU A 149 17.07 -17.46 6.85
C LEU A 149 18.32 -18.03 7.55
N ASP A 150 19.05 -17.19 8.29
CA ASP A 150 20.21 -17.58 9.09
C ASP A 150 19.85 -18.23 10.43
N SER A 151 18.55 -18.33 10.74
CA SER A 151 18.00 -18.87 11.99
C SER A 151 18.42 -18.12 13.26
N VAL A 152 19.01 -16.92 13.14
CA VAL A 152 19.34 -16.05 14.28
C VAL A 152 18.04 -15.50 14.88
N GLN A 153 17.86 -15.65 16.21
CA GLN A 153 16.64 -15.25 16.90
C GLN A 153 16.79 -13.95 17.69
N GLU A 154 18.02 -13.65 18.12
CA GLU A 154 18.29 -12.46 18.94
C GLU A 154 19.62 -11.84 18.57
N PHE A 155 19.78 -10.57 18.95
CA PHE A 155 21.01 -9.82 18.80
C PHE A 155 21.15 -8.79 19.93
N TYR A 156 22.36 -8.30 20.13
CA TYR A 156 22.64 -7.34 21.19
C TYR A 156 22.90 -5.96 20.64
N VAL A 157 22.21 -4.96 21.21
CA VAL A 157 22.37 -3.54 20.87
C VAL A 157 23.15 -2.85 21.98
N ASP A 158 24.39 -2.54 21.71
CA ASP A 158 25.23 -1.75 22.60
C ASP A 158 25.34 -0.28 22.16
N LYS A 159 26.11 0.53 22.88
CA LYS A 159 26.31 1.94 22.54
C LYS A 159 27.10 2.14 21.25
N ALA A 160 27.93 1.17 20.88
CA ALA A 160 28.70 1.23 19.64
C ALA A 160 27.77 1.08 18.45
N LEU A 161 26.88 0.08 18.47
CA LEU A 161 25.88 -0.13 17.42
C LEU A 161 24.93 1.08 17.28
N VAL A 162 24.47 1.68 18.40
CA VAL A 162 23.66 2.92 18.35
C VAL A 162 24.45 4.06 17.68
N LYS A 163 25.75 4.16 17.94
CA LYS A 163 26.60 5.16 17.27
C LYS A 163 26.75 4.87 15.77
N GLU A 164 26.92 3.62 15.36
CA GLU A 164 26.98 3.23 13.94
C GLU A 164 25.67 3.65 13.20
N TYR A 165 24.51 3.45 13.81
CA TYR A 165 23.22 3.90 13.25
C TYR A 165 23.13 5.42 13.18
N LYS A 166 23.69 6.15 14.15
CA LYS A 166 23.78 7.59 14.08
C LYS A 166 24.67 8.03 12.93
N ASP A 167 25.87 7.45 12.82
CA ASP A 167 26.82 7.77 11.77
C ASP A 167 26.22 7.45 10.38
N GLN A 168 25.51 6.33 10.23
CA GLN A 168 24.80 5.98 9.00
C GLN A 168 23.67 6.98 8.66
N SER A 169 22.99 7.49 9.66
CA SER A 169 21.93 8.50 9.48
C SER A 169 22.47 9.84 8.96
N GLU A 170 23.75 10.17 9.18
CA GLU A 170 24.34 11.39 8.64
C GLU A 170 24.47 11.37 7.11
N HIS A 171 24.43 10.18 6.48
CA HIS A 171 24.45 10.02 5.03
C HIS A 171 23.08 10.24 4.36
N ARG A 172 22.02 10.52 5.13
CA ARG A 172 20.71 10.86 4.58
C ARG A 172 20.79 12.13 3.74
N PHE A 173 20.04 12.14 2.65
CA PHE A 173 19.92 13.28 1.74
C PHE A 173 21.23 13.70 1.02
N GLU A 174 22.29 12.92 1.11
CA GLU A 174 23.51 13.17 0.34
C GLU A 174 23.26 12.90 -1.16
N GLY A 175 23.81 13.74 -2.00
CA GLY A 175 23.78 13.52 -3.45
C GLY A 175 22.40 13.62 -4.12
N ILE A 176 21.44 14.27 -3.49
CA ILE A 176 20.11 14.49 -4.08
C ILE A 176 20.22 15.45 -5.26
N THR A 177 19.80 14.98 -6.44
CA THR A 177 19.60 15.79 -7.64
C THR A 177 18.12 16.08 -7.85
N ASP A 178 17.78 16.97 -8.77
CA ASP A 178 16.38 17.24 -9.12
C ASP A 178 15.69 15.99 -9.69
N GLU A 179 16.43 15.11 -10.38
CA GLU A 179 15.90 13.83 -10.86
C GLU A 179 15.59 12.89 -9.68
N GLU A 180 16.49 12.78 -8.70
CA GLU A 180 16.28 11.96 -7.50
C GLU A 180 15.07 12.43 -6.69
N ARG A 181 14.82 13.74 -6.59
CA ARG A 181 13.66 14.31 -5.90
C ARG A 181 12.33 13.78 -6.45
N GLN A 182 12.25 13.49 -7.74
CA GLN A 182 11.04 13.02 -8.42
C GLN A 182 10.85 11.50 -8.32
N ARG A 183 11.87 10.77 -7.85
CA ARG A 183 11.85 9.30 -7.75
C ARG A 183 11.48 8.79 -6.37
N VAL A 184 11.36 9.68 -5.36
CA VAL A 184 11.18 9.27 -3.97
C VAL A 184 9.83 9.72 -3.43
N PHE A 185 9.12 8.76 -2.84
CA PHE A 185 7.90 8.98 -2.08
C PHE A 185 8.13 8.67 -0.61
N GLY A 186 7.78 9.61 0.27
CA GLY A 186 7.70 9.41 1.71
C GLY A 186 6.25 9.24 2.15
N LEU A 187 5.95 8.16 2.83
CA LEU A 187 4.62 7.90 3.39
C LEU A 187 4.71 7.90 4.91
N PHE A 188 3.93 8.77 5.56
CA PHE A 188 4.02 9.02 7.00
C PHE A 188 2.66 8.81 7.66
N GLY A 189 2.60 7.92 8.66
CA GLY A 189 1.40 7.70 9.45
C GLY A 189 1.13 8.89 10.36
N ASP A 190 -0.08 9.44 10.33
CA ASP A 190 -0.50 10.57 11.17
C ASP A 190 -0.67 10.19 12.66
N GLU A 191 -0.70 8.89 12.97
CA GLU A 191 -0.73 8.31 14.31
C GLU A 191 0.61 7.65 14.70
N ASP A 192 1.70 7.90 13.94
CA ASP A 192 3.02 7.34 14.23
C ASP A 192 3.63 8.02 15.46
N THR A 193 3.82 7.26 16.52
CA THR A 193 4.46 7.71 17.78
C THR A 193 5.93 7.27 17.88
N THR A 194 6.45 6.59 16.87
CA THR A 194 7.82 6.04 16.89
C THR A 194 8.81 6.95 16.17
N VAL A 195 8.41 7.52 15.04
CA VAL A 195 9.23 8.45 14.26
C VAL A 195 8.44 9.71 13.91
N ASP A 196 9.14 10.84 13.90
CA ASP A 196 8.61 12.14 13.50
C ASP A 196 9.66 12.79 12.56
N THR A 197 9.64 12.37 11.30
CA THR A 197 10.65 12.79 10.30
C THR A 197 10.02 13.38 9.02
N PHE A 198 8.72 13.70 9.06
CA PHE A 198 8.00 14.24 7.91
C PHE A 198 8.59 15.57 7.44
N ASP A 199 8.72 16.56 8.29
CA ASP A 199 9.20 17.90 7.92
C ASP A 199 10.63 17.84 7.36
N MET A 200 11.49 17.03 7.98
CA MET A 200 12.86 16.79 7.51
C MET A 200 12.84 16.19 6.10
N PHE A 201 12.04 15.16 5.87
CA PHE A 201 11.92 14.49 4.58
C PHE A 201 11.32 15.41 3.51
N HIS A 202 10.23 16.12 3.86
CA HIS A 202 9.51 17.02 2.95
C HIS A 202 10.37 18.19 2.46
N THR A 203 11.30 18.66 3.28
CA THR A 203 12.27 19.70 2.88
C THR A 203 13.12 19.26 1.68
N HIS A 204 13.37 17.97 1.53
CA HIS A 204 14.23 17.40 0.49
C HIS A 204 13.44 16.75 -0.65
N TYR A 205 12.30 16.14 -0.35
CA TYR A 205 11.48 15.38 -1.31
C TYR A 205 10.04 15.90 -1.35
N PRO A 206 9.56 16.43 -2.49
CA PRO A 206 8.22 17.01 -2.59
C PRO A 206 7.09 15.98 -2.45
N ASN A 207 7.36 14.70 -2.71
CA ASN A 207 6.35 13.64 -2.64
C ASN A 207 6.30 13.03 -1.23
N ALA A 208 6.22 13.85 -0.19
CA ALA A 208 5.98 13.43 1.18
C ALA A 208 4.48 13.55 1.52
N ILE A 209 3.89 12.47 2.02
CA ILE A 209 2.44 12.31 2.13
C ILE A 209 2.09 11.71 3.48
N HIS A 210 1.12 12.29 4.18
CA HIS A 210 0.51 11.66 5.34
C HIS A 210 -0.54 10.62 4.95
N PHE A 211 -0.61 9.52 5.69
CA PHE A 211 -1.70 8.57 5.61
C PHE A 211 -2.26 8.30 7.02
N HIS A 212 -3.53 7.91 7.09
CA HIS A 212 -4.13 7.57 8.38
C HIS A 212 -3.64 6.19 8.85
N GLY A 213 -2.82 6.21 9.91
CA GLY A 213 -2.24 4.99 10.46
C GLY A 213 -1.05 5.23 11.38
N GLU A 214 -0.67 4.15 12.03
CA GLU A 214 0.43 4.06 12.99
C GLU A 214 1.78 3.77 12.30
N HIS A 215 2.84 3.65 13.12
CA HIS A 215 4.17 3.23 12.66
C HIS A 215 4.16 1.90 11.91
N ARG A 216 3.37 0.94 12.39
CA ARG A 216 3.18 -0.37 11.73
C ARG A 216 1.89 -0.35 10.94
N MET A 217 2.02 -0.47 9.63
CA MET A 217 0.84 -0.54 8.76
C MET A 217 0.09 -1.84 8.93
N ASN A 218 -1.22 -1.75 9.09
CA ASN A 218 -2.14 -2.86 8.90
C ASN A 218 -2.46 -3.05 7.41
N ASP A 219 -3.27 -4.06 7.07
CA ASP A 219 -3.64 -4.36 5.67
C ASP A 219 -4.36 -3.20 5.00
N ARG A 220 -5.23 -2.51 5.73
CA ARG A 220 -5.99 -1.38 5.23
C ARG A 220 -5.09 -0.21 4.88
N SER A 221 -4.25 0.25 5.82
CA SER A 221 -3.33 1.36 5.59
C SER A 221 -2.31 1.05 4.48
N PHE A 222 -1.84 -0.21 4.39
CA PHE A 222 -0.99 -0.65 3.29
C PHE A 222 -1.69 -0.53 1.93
N MET A 223 -2.92 -1.05 1.81
CA MET A 223 -3.68 -1.00 0.56
C MET A 223 -4.09 0.42 0.18
N GLN A 224 -4.35 1.29 1.14
CA GLN A 224 -4.76 2.67 0.90
C GLN A 224 -3.60 3.64 0.66
N SER A 225 -2.38 3.31 1.06
CA SER A 225 -1.24 4.23 1.00
C SER A 225 -0.14 3.73 0.08
N VAL A 226 0.36 2.51 0.29
CA VAL A 226 1.52 1.98 -0.44
C VAL A 226 1.14 1.52 -1.84
N VAL A 227 0.07 0.73 -1.96
CA VAL A 227 -0.34 0.15 -3.25
C VAL A 227 -0.66 1.21 -4.31
N PRO A 228 -1.34 2.32 -4.02
CA PRO A 228 -1.56 3.37 -5.01
C PRO A 228 -0.29 4.06 -5.50
N VAL A 229 0.70 4.22 -4.61
CA VAL A 229 2.00 4.77 -5.02
C VAL A 229 2.76 3.79 -5.90
N ILE A 230 2.75 2.50 -5.56
CA ILE A 230 3.31 1.45 -6.43
C ILE A 230 2.65 1.51 -7.81
N ARG A 231 1.31 1.58 -7.86
CA ARG A 231 0.55 1.65 -9.11
C ARG A 231 0.91 2.89 -9.93
N TRP A 232 1.01 4.04 -9.28
CA TRP A 232 1.39 5.29 -9.95
C TRP A 232 2.82 5.19 -10.55
N ILE A 233 3.76 4.62 -9.81
CA ILE A 233 5.14 4.39 -10.29
C ILE A 233 5.12 3.41 -11.47
N ASP A 234 4.39 2.30 -11.38
CA ASP A 234 4.27 1.31 -12.43
C ASP A 234 3.66 1.89 -13.71
N ASP A 235 2.56 2.64 -13.60
CA ASP A 235 1.94 3.32 -14.73
C ASP A 235 2.89 4.35 -15.38
N LYS A 236 3.65 5.12 -14.58
CA LYS A 236 4.67 6.05 -15.07
C LYS A 236 5.80 5.34 -15.82
N GLN A 237 6.31 4.24 -15.30
CA GLN A 237 7.37 3.45 -15.94
C GLN A 237 6.91 2.82 -17.26
N GLU A 238 5.69 2.31 -17.31
CA GLU A 238 5.07 1.72 -18.50
C GLU A 238 4.52 2.78 -19.48
N LYS A 239 4.56 4.06 -19.10
CA LYS A 239 3.89 5.15 -19.84
C LYS A 239 2.42 4.84 -20.11
N ARG A 240 1.77 4.24 -19.13
CA ARG A 240 0.37 3.82 -19.20
C ARG A 240 -0.51 5.02 -18.88
N GLU A 241 -1.25 5.50 -19.87
CA GLU A 241 -2.26 6.53 -19.71
C GLU A 241 -3.61 5.84 -19.42
N ARG A 242 -4.25 6.26 -18.32
CA ARG A 242 -5.58 5.78 -17.96
C ARG A 242 -6.59 6.89 -18.14
N PRO A 243 -7.73 6.62 -18.78
CA PRO A 243 -8.79 7.63 -18.86
C PRO A 243 -9.21 8.11 -17.47
N ILE A 244 -9.52 9.41 -17.36
CA ILE A 244 -9.84 10.07 -16.09
C ILE A 244 -11.34 10.05 -15.86
N ILE A 245 -11.76 9.56 -14.70
CA ILE A 245 -13.14 9.63 -14.21
C ILE A 245 -13.19 10.56 -13.00
N TYR A 246 -13.99 11.61 -13.10
CA TYR A 246 -14.38 12.43 -11.96
C TYR A 246 -15.70 11.92 -11.38
N ILE A 247 -15.76 11.76 -10.06
CA ILE A 247 -16.95 11.30 -9.35
C ILE A 247 -17.38 12.36 -8.35
N GLY A 248 -18.54 12.95 -8.55
CA GLY A 248 -19.15 13.87 -7.59
C GLY A 248 -19.53 13.14 -6.32
N ILE A 249 -19.07 13.64 -5.17
CA ILE A 249 -19.28 12.99 -3.87
C ILE A 249 -20.75 12.71 -3.57
N GLU A 250 -21.65 13.54 -4.04
CA GLU A 250 -23.09 13.43 -3.88
C GLU A 250 -23.69 12.17 -4.51
N THR A 251 -22.98 11.54 -5.45
CA THR A 251 -23.45 10.28 -6.07
C THR A 251 -23.21 9.06 -5.20
N MET A 252 -22.38 9.20 -4.16
CA MET A 252 -21.95 8.11 -3.28
C MET A 252 -22.40 8.30 -1.85
N MET A 253 -22.50 9.55 -1.39
CA MET A 253 -22.70 9.91 -0.01
C MET A 253 -24.12 10.44 0.22
N ASP A 254 -24.93 9.68 0.96
CA ASP A 254 -26.22 10.13 1.50
C ASP A 254 -26.04 10.47 2.98
N GLY A 255 -25.84 11.76 3.26
CA GLY A 255 -25.33 12.18 4.56
C GLY A 255 -23.92 11.64 4.81
N TYR A 256 -23.56 11.34 6.04
CA TYR A 256 -22.27 10.72 6.40
C TYR A 256 -22.40 9.23 6.72
N GLN A 257 -23.42 8.58 6.17
CA GLN A 257 -23.66 7.17 6.41
C GLN A 257 -22.73 6.29 5.55
N LYS A 258 -22.58 5.04 6.00
CA LYS A 258 -21.86 4.02 5.23
C LYS A 258 -22.53 3.82 3.86
N PRO A 259 -21.81 3.91 2.76
CA PRO A 259 -22.38 3.74 1.43
C PRO A 259 -22.82 2.29 1.20
N ALA A 260 -23.75 2.08 0.28
CA ALA A 260 -24.15 0.75 -0.13
C ALA A 260 -22.95 -0.06 -0.64
N SER A 261 -22.99 -1.38 -0.46
CA SER A 261 -21.92 -2.28 -0.91
C SER A 261 -21.72 -2.25 -2.44
N SER A 262 -22.77 -1.96 -3.19
CA SER A 262 -22.71 -1.75 -4.65
C SER A 262 -21.83 -0.57 -5.04
N VAL A 263 -21.91 0.56 -4.32
CA VAL A 263 -21.04 1.72 -4.53
C VAL A 263 -19.58 1.36 -4.32
N GLN A 264 -19.26 0.70 -3.21
CA GLN A 264 -17.89 0.27 -2.92
C GLN A 264 -17.33 -0.67 -3.99
N LYS A 265 -18.15 -1.61 -4.46
CA LYS A 265 -17.79 -2.54 -5.53
C LYS A 265 -17.57 -1.80 -6.85
N ALA A 266 -18.45 -0.87 -7.19
CA ALA A 266 -18.36 -0.08 -8.41
C ALA A 266 -17.06 0.74 -8.45
N ILE A 267 -16.74 1.47 -7.37
CA ILE A 267 -15.50 2.25 -7.29
C ILE A 267 -14.26 1.37 -7.44
N ARG A 268 -14.23 0.19 -6.83
CA ARG A 268 -13.11 -0.75 -6.99
C ARG A 268 -12.91 -1.16 -8.44
N LEU A 269 -13.98 -1.50 -9.16
CA LEU A 269 -13.92 -1.87 -10.58
C LEU A 269 -13.41 -0.72 -11.45
N LEU A 270 -13.90 0.51 -11.19
CA LEU A 270 -13.43 1.67 -11.95
C LEU A 270 -11.93 1.95 -11.74
N ILE A 271 -11.45 1.82 -10.51
CA ILE A 271 -10.02 2.06 -10.18
C ILE A 271 -9.09 1.05 -10.87
N GLU A 272 -9.54 -0.16 -11.18
CA GLU A 272 -8.73 -1.14 -11.90
C GLU A 272 -8.28 -0.65 -13.28
N HIS A 273 -9.14 0.08 -13.99
CA HIS A 273 -8.91 0.48 -15.38
C HIS A 273 -8.77 1.98 -15.59
N TYR A 274 -9.25 2.81 -14.67
CA TYR A 274 -9.35 4.25 -14.81
C TYR A 274 -8.56 4.98 -13.72
N GLN A 275 -8.22 6.24 -13.98
CA GLN A 275 -7.73 7.17 -12.98
C GLN A 275 -8.94 7.88 -12.36
N VAL A 276 -9.31 7.51 -11.14
CA VAL A 276 -10.51 8.02 -10.46
C VAL A 276 -10.16 9.17 -9.54
N TYR A 277 -10.90 10.28 -9.66
CA TYR A 277 -10.83 11.43 -8.74
C TYR A 277 -12.21 11.73 -8.16
N PHE A 278 -12.26 12.02 -6.86
CA PHE A 278 -13.48 12.44 -6.17
C PHE A 278 -13.57 13.96 -6.18
N VAL A 279 -14.71 14.48 -6.63
CA VAL A 279 -14.95 15.91 -6.71
C VAL A 279 -15.89 16.33 -5.58
N VAL A 280 -15.39 17.20 -4.72
CA VAL A 280 -16.00 17.55 -3.44
C VAL A 280 -16.19 19.08 -3.38
N PRO A 281 -17.37 19.58 -3.00
CA PRO A 281 -17.54 20.99 -2.68
C PRO A 281 -16.59 21.42 -1.54
N CYS A 282 -15.95 22.57 -1.67
CA CYS A 282 -14.99 23.08 -0.69
C CYS A 282 -15.56 23.15 0.76
N SER A 283 -16.89 23.32 0.89
CA SER A 283 -17.57 23.33 2.19
C SER A 283 -17.55 22.02 2.94
N LEU A 284 -17.25 20.89 2.26
CA LEU A 284 -17.25 19.55 2.83
C LEU A 284 -15.84 19.00 3.08
N TYR A 285 -14.81 19.84 2.99
CA TYR A 285 -13.39 19.43 3.10
C TYR A 285 -13.13 18.55 4.34
N ALA A 286 -13.43 19.03 5.53
CA ALA A 286 -12.99 18.39 6.78
C ALA A 286 -13.61 17.01 7.06
N THR A 287 -14.74 16.70 6.44
CA THR A 287 -15.53 15.47 6.75
C THR A 287 -15.44 14.43 5.64
N THR A 288 -15.21 14.86 4.40
CA THR A 288 -15.26 13.96 3.24
C THR A 288 -14.01 13.10 3.13
N GLU A 289 -12.85 13.64 3.45
CA GLU A 289 -11.59 12.90 3.35
C GLU A 289 -11.56 11.70 4.30
N SER A 290 -11.95 11.90 5.56
CA SER A 290 -12.11 10.83 6.54
C SER A 290 -13.15 9.81 6.10
N TRP A 291 -14.29 10.25 5.55
CA TRP A 291 -15.35 9.38 5.06
C TRP A 291 -14.88 8.52 3.87
N LEU A 292 -14.19 9.10 2.89
CA LEU A 292 -13.62 8.38 1.74
C LEU A 292 -12.61 7.33 2.21
N THR A 293 -11.73 7.69 3.13
CA THR A 293 -10.74 6.79 3.72
C THR A 293 -11.41 5.65 4.48
N GLU A 294 -12.48 5.93 5.23
CA GLU A 294 -13.17 4.92 6.02
C GLU A 294 -13.98 3.94 5.17
N TYR A 295 -14.74 4.45 4.17
CA TYR A 295 -15.76 3.64 3.51
C TYR A 295 -15.44 3.23 2.09
N ILE A 296 -14.66 4.02 1.35
CA ILE A 296 -14.39 3.74 -0.07
C ILE A 296 -13.14 2.87 -0.24
N ASN A 297 -12.28 2.81 0.75
CA ASN A 297 -11.04 2.03 0.72
C ASN A 297 -10.11 2.39 -0.47
N VAL A 298 -10.13 3.66 -0.83
CA VAL A 298 -9.27 4.27 -1.84
C VAL A 298 -8.50 5.37 -1.16
N PRO A 299 -7.21 5.57 -1.44
CA PRO A 299 -6.49 6.70 -0.89
C PRO A 299 -7.16 7.98 -1.35
N ALA A 300 -7.68 8.74 -0.40
CA ALA A 300 -8.33 10.01 -0.69
C ALA A 300 -7.31 11.09 -1.10
N TRP A 301 -6.10 10.99 -0.56
CA TRP A 301 -5.04 11.93 -0.89
C TRP A 301 -4.64 11.84 -2.38
N HIS A 302 -4.40 12.97 -3.02
CA HIS A 302 -4.13 13.11 -4.45
C HIS A 302 -5.25 12.60 -5.37
N HIS A 303 -6.34 12.07 -4.82
CA HIS A 303 -7.51 11.64 -5.58
C HIS A 303 -8.76 12.44 -5.23
N THR A 304 -8.64 13.47 -4.40
CA THR A 304 -9.75 14.36 -4.05
C THR A 304 -9.49 15.77 -4.56
N ILE A 305 -10.47 16.31 -5.26
CA ILE A 305 -10.46 17.69 -5.80
C ILE A 305 -11.55 18.49 -5.10
N PHE A 306 -11.15 19.49 -4.32
CA PHE A 306 -12.09 20.39 -3.66
C PHE A 306 -12.38 21.60 -4.54
N THR A 307 -13.56 21.66 -5.14
CA THR A 307 -13.93 22.74 -6.04
C THR A 307 -15.43 22.96 -6.14
N TYR A 308 -15.84 24.19 -6.42
CA TYR A 308 -17.19 24.53 -6.91
C TYR A 308 -17.24 24.68 -8.44
N ARG A 309 -16.08 24.60 -9.11
CA ARG A 309 -15.92 24.87 -10.55
C ARG A 309 -15.61 23.57 -11.30
N ARG A 310 -16.62 22.66 -11.36
CA ARG A 310 -16.51 21.38 -12.09
C ARG A 310 -16.34 21.58 -13.60
N ASP A 311 -16.82 22.72 -14.12
CA ASP A 311 -16.62 23.14 -15.50
C ASP A 311 -15.15 23.29 -15.92
N LEU A 312 -14.23 23.42 -14.94
CA LEU A 312 -12.79 23.50 -15.18
C LEU A 312 -12.08 22.15 -15.13
N LEU A 313 -12.81 21.04 -14.95
CA LEU A 313 -12.22 19.70 -14.90
C LEU A 313 -12.12 19.11 -16.30
N TYR A 314 -10.90 18.90 -16.76
CA TYR A 314 -10.58 18.36 -18.08
C TYR A 314 -10.24 16.87 -17.93
N GLY A 315 -11.25 16.02 -18.02
CA GLY A 315 -11.12 14.57 -17.96
C GLY A 315 -12.01 13.91 -18.99
N ASP A 316 -12.04 12.58 -19.00
CA ASP A 316 -12.80 11.83 -19.99
C ASP A 316 -14.28 11.70 -19.59
N TYR A 317 -14.51 11.47 -18.28
CA TYR A 317 -15.86 11.23 -17.75
C TYR A 317 -16.10 12.01 -16.46
N LEU A 318 -17.34 12.43 -16.26
CA LEU A 318 -17.84 13.02 -15.01
C LEU A 318 -19.13 12.31 -14.61
N ILE A 319 -19.14 11.67 -13.45
CA ILE A 319 -20.32 11.07 -12.82
C ILE A 319 -20.85 12.07 -11.79
N SER A 320 -22.03 12.63 -12.00
CA SER A 320 -22.61 13.67 -11.15
C SER A 320 -24.14 13.56 -11.11
N GLN A 321 -24.75 13.98 -9.99
CA GLN A 321 -26.21 14.15 -9.90
C GLN A 321 -26.68 15.48 -10.51
N GLN A 322 -25.77 16.41 -10.72
CA GLN A 322 -26.09 17.74 -11.23
C GLN A 322 -25.90 17.77 -12.73
N LYS A 323 -26.83 18.42 -13.42
CA LYS A 323 -26.60 18.86 -14.80
C LYS A 323 -25.54 19.93 -14.76
N GLU A 324 -24.31 19.51 -14.95
CA GLU A 324 -23.21 20.45 -15.14
C GLU A 324 -23.42 21.15 -16.48
N GLY A 325 -23.30 22.48 -16.48
CA GLY A 325 -23.21 23.23 -17.71
C GLY A 325 -22.02 22.76 -18.57
N ASP A 326 -21.38 23.58 -19.29
CA ASP A 326 -20.32 23.30 -20.26
C ASP A 326 -19.11 22.50 -19.72
N THR A 327 -19.33 21.26 -19.24
CA THR A 327 -18.21 20.37 -18.90
C THR A 327 -17.54 19.82 -20.15
N MET A 328 -16.21 19.71 -20.14
CA MET A 328 -15.44 19.07 -21.22
C MET A 328 -15.48 17.54 -21.14
N ALA A 329 -15.83 16.98 -19.98
CA ALA A 329 -15.95 15.54 -19.77
C ALA A 329 -17.29 15.00 -20.28
N THR A 330 -17.33 13.71 -20.64
CA THR A 330 -18.58 13.01 -20.90
C THR A 330 -19.38 12.88 -19.60
N LEU A 331 -20.51 13.57 -19.50
CA LEU A 331 -21.35 13.54 -18.31
C LEU A 331 -22.20 12.26 -18.26
N LEU A 332 -22.07 11.52 -17.17
CA LEU A 332 -22.99 10.45 -16.75
C LEU A 332 -23.86 10.98 -15.61
N GLU A 333 -25.09 11.43 -15.96
CA GLU A 333 -26.02 12.02 -14.99
C GLU A 333 -26.61 10.92 -14.08
N TYR A 334 -26.03 10.77 -12.89
CA TYR A 334 -26.49 9.78 -11.90
C TYR A 334 -27.88 10.16 -11.37
N GLY A 335 -28.79 9.17 -11.32
CA GLY A 335 -30.20 9.37 -10.98
C GLY A 335 -31.07 9.69 -12.19
N SER A 336 -30.53 9.78 -13.40
CA SER A 336 -31.29 9.90 -14.64
C SER A 336 -31.97 8.59 -15.03
N ASP A 337 -32.80 8.61 -16.08
CA ASP A 337 -33.43 7.38 -16.59
C ASP A 337 -32.40 6.39 -17.18
N THR A 338 -31.24 6.86 -17.62
CA THR A 338 -30.17 6.03 -18.18
C THR A 338 -29.23 5.48 -17.11
N PHE A 339 -28.92 6.26 -16.08
CA PHE A 339 -27.98 5.91 -15.02
C PHE A 339 -28.65 6.07 -13.65
N LYS A 340 -29.62 5.21 -13.36
CA LYS A 340 -30.41 5.23 -12.09
C LYS A 340 -29.57 4.79 -10.91
N THR A 341 -28.68 3.82 -11.15
CA THR A 341 -27.93 3.11 -10.13
C THR A 341 -26.45 3.04 -10.49
N TRP A 342 -25.64 2.65 -9.54
CA TRP A 342 -24.19 2.38 -9.79
C TRP A 342 -23.97 1.15 -10.68
N GLU A 343 -24.91 0.21 -10.71
CA GLU A 343 -24.90 -0.94 -11.60
C GLU A 343 -25.01 -0.50 -13.07
N ASP A 344 -25.86 0.46 -13.38
CA ASP A 344 -25.98 1.03 -14.74
C ASP A 344 -24.67 1.72 -15.19
N ILE A 345 -24.03 2.44 -14.27
CA ILE A 345 -22.72 3.06 -14.50
C ILE A 345 -21.66 1.99 -14.83
N ILE A 346 -21.59 0.92 -14.03
CA ILE A 346 -20.61 -0.16 -14.26
C ILE A 346 -20.90 -0.89 -15.57
N GLU A 347 -22.16 -1.13 -15.89
CA GLU A 347 -22.52 -1.76 -17.17
C GLU A 347 -22.09 -0.89 -18.36
N TYR A 348 -22.25 0.43 -18.26
CA TYR A 348 -21.76 1.36 -19.30
C TYR A 348 -20.25 1.22 -19.50
N PHE A 349 -19.46 1.27 -18.43
CA PHE A 349 -18.01 1.14 -18.55
C PHE A 349 -17.56 -0.25 -18.99
N ALA A 350 -18.26 -1.31 -18.58
CA ALA A 350 -17.99 -2.67 -19.06
C ALA A 350 -18.19 -2.80 -20.59
N ARG A 351 -19.18 -2.12 -21.15
CA ARG A 351 -19.40 -2.08 -22.60
C ARG A 351 -18.33 -1.28 -23.35
N LEU A 352 -17.77 -0.23 -22.72
CA LEU A 352 -16.70 0.57 -23.33
C LEU A 352 -15.33 -0.14 -23.26
N GLY A 353 -15.06 -0.79 -22.14
CA GLY A 353 -13.80 -1.50 -21.90
C GLY A 353 -13.70 -2.85 -22.60
N GLY A 354 -14.75 -3.29 -23.25
CA GLY A 354 -14.90 -4.42 -24.15
C GLY A 354 -13.95 -5.58 -23.93
N GLN A 355 -14.02 -6.27 -22.82
CA GLN A 355 -13.37 -7.55 -22.53
C GLN A 355 -12.33 -7.54 -21.45
#